data_e06e49125da9a8ecb15d6086fcac11bb
#
_entry.id   e06e49125da9a8ecb15d6086fcac11bb
#
_cell.length_a   1.000
_cell.length_b   1.000
_cell.length_c   1.000
_cell.angle_alpha   90.00
_cell.angle_beta   90.00
_cell.angle_gamma   90.00
#
_symmetry.space_group_name_H-M   'P 1'
#
loop_
_entity.id
_entity.type
_entity.pdbx_description
1 polymer ?
#
loop_
_entity_poly.entity_id
_entity_poly.type
_entity_poly.pdbx_seq_one_letter_code
_entity_poly.pdbx_strand_id
1 'polypeptide(L)'
;MTNSNQPNQSFENFLNVIKRLRAPDGCPWDREQTPLSLRSDLVEEVFEAVEAISDNDVFHTKEELGDVMLNATMIAYMHEQKGMFTVAEVLDDVSEKLVRRHPHVFKESEGASQMNGEVKDSVQVLNQWDAIKRNVEGRASSSVLDEVPKGFPPLLKACKLQKKAAKKGFDWTDYFQVESKVKEINQIIKKEELITIKDGQI
;
A
#
# COMPACT_ATOMS: atom_id res chain seq x y z
N MET A 1 9.67 27.69 18.88
CA MET A 1 10.11 26.74 17.84
C MET A 1 11.10 25.80 18.51
N THR A 2 10.65 24.64 18.97
CA THR A 2 11.49 23.66 19.65
C THR A 2 12.25 22.88 18.59
N ASN A 3 13.55 23.06 18.56
CA ASN A 3 14.48 22.33 17.68
C ASN A 3 14.63 20.90 18.20
N SER A 4 13.62 20.06 18.01
CA SER A 4 13.70 18.65 18.41
C SER A 4 14.31 17.84 17.26
N ASN A 5 15.62 17.66 17.30
CA ASN A 5 16.36 16.79 16.39
C ASN A 5 16.14 15.28 16.70
N GLN A 6 15.10 14.93 17.45
CA GLN A 6 14.76 13.56 17.81
C GLN A 6 13.46 13.13 17.14
N PRO A 7 13.47 12.12 16.23
CA PRO A 7 12.29 11.68 15.47
C PRO A 7 11.10 11.27 16.35
N ASN A 8 11.34 10.65 17.49
CA ASN A 8 10.27 10.27 18.43
C ASN A 8 9.54 11.50 19.00
N GLN A 9 10.27 12.56 19.37
CA GLN A 9 9.64 13.79 19.85
C GLN A 9 8.85 14.48 18.74
N SER A 10 9.35 14.46 17.51
CA SER A 10 8.63 15.04 16.36
C SER A 10 7.34 14.30 16.07
N PHE A 11 7.35 12.97 16.14
CA PHE A 11 6.14 12.17 15.95
C PHE A 11 5.14 12.37 17.10
N GLU A 12 5.59 12.43 18.33
CA GLU A 12 4.71 12.74 19.47
C GLU A 12 4.06 14.12 19.33
N ASN A 13 4.83 15.13 18.97
CA ASN A 13 4.32 16.48 18.72
C ASN A 13 3.28 16.48 17.59
N PHE A 14 3.56 15.77 16.51
CA PHE A 14 2.64 15.63 15.38
C PHE A 14 1.32 14.95 15.81
N LEU A 15 1.40 13.83 16.52
CA LEU A 15 0.23 13.15 17.05
C LEU A 15 -0.59 14.04 18.01
N ASN A 16 0.09 14.83 18.84
CA ASN A 16 -0.57 15.79 19.73
C ASN A 16 -1.29 16.90 18.97
N VAL A 17 -0.77 17.35 17.82
CA VAL A 17 -1.48 18.28 16.92
C VAL A 17 -2.77 17.64 16.41
N ILE A 18 -2.72 16.42 15.90
CA ILE A 18 -3.91 15.69 15.44
C ILE A 18 -4.95 15.54 16.57
N LYS A 19 -4.50 15.14 17.76
CA LYS A 19 -5.37 15.04 18.95
C LYS A 19 -6.02 16.37 19.29
N ARG A 20 -5.29 17.46 19.19
CA ARG A 20 -5.79 18.81 19.46
C ARG A 20 -6.83 19.26 18.41
N LEU A 21 -6.59 19.00 17.15
CA LEU A 21 -7.52 19.32 16.07
C LEU A 21 -8.86 18.60 16.26
N ARG A 22 -8.85 17.36 16.73
CA ARG A 22 -10.04 16.55 16.94
C ARG A 22 -10.62 16.61 18.38
N ALA A 23 -10.06 17.44 19.25
CA ALA A 23 -10.61 17.66 20.60
C ALA A 23 -12.02 18.30 20.54
N PRO A 24 -12.85 18.21 21.59
CA PRO A 24 -14.21 18.80 21.60
C PRO A 24 -14.26 20.27 21.25
N ASP A 25 -13.21 21.03 21.58
CA ASP A 25 -13.01 22.44 21.27
C ASP A 25 -11.97 22.66 20.14
N GLY A 26 -11.68 21.62 19.36
CA GLY A 26 -10.77 21.64 18.21
C GLY A 26 -11.41 22.16 16.93
N CYS A 27 -10.81 21.85 15.79
CA CYS A 27 -11.29 22.28 14.49
C CYS A 27 -12.62 21.59 14.12
N PRO A 28 -13.68 22.33 13.79
CA PRO A 28 -14.98 21.74 13.42
C PRO A 28 -14.86 20.79 12.21
N TRP A 29 -14.08 21.18 11.20
CA TRP A 29 -13.88 20.37 9.99
C TRP A 29 -13.21 19.02 10.31
N ASP A 30 -12.09 19.05 11.05
CA ASP A 30 -11.39 17.82 11.44
C ASP A 30 -12.23 16.90 12.29
N ARG A 31 -13.08 17.45 13.15
CA ARG A 31 -13.97 16.68 14.03
C ARG A 31 -15.08 15.94 13.27
N GLU A 32 -15.55 16.51 12.17
CA GLU A 32 -16.58 15.90 11.31
C GLU A 32 -16.02 14.77 10.45
N GLN A 33 -14.69 14.74 10.23
CA GLN A 33 -14.07 13.71 9.41
C GLN A 33 -14.24 12.31 9.98
N THR A 34 -14.36 11.37 9.06
CA THR A 34 -14.43 9.93 9.32
C THR A 34 -13.36 9.19 8.53
N PRO A 35 -12.99 7.94 8.89
CA PRO A 35 -12.09 7.14 8.07
C PRO A 35 -12.58 6.98 6.61
N LEU A 36 -13.90 7.02 6.41
CA LEU A 36 -14.49 6.90 5.09
C LEU A 36 -14.37 8.20 4.27
N SER A 37 -14.55 9.38 4.92
CA SER A 37 -14.41 10.66 4.23
C SER A 37 -12.96 10.93 3.81
N LEU A 38 -11.97 10.64 4.66
CA LEU A 38 -10.55 10.86 4.35
C LEU A 38 -9.94 9.80 3.41
N ARG A 39 -10.72 8.84 2.95
CA ARG A 39 -10.23 7.78 2.06
C ARG A 39 -9.76 8.32 0.70
N SER A 40 -10.46 9.29 0.13
CA SER A 40 -10.08 9.94 -1.13
C SER A 40 -8.82 10.75 -0.97
N ASP A 41 -8.79 11.59 0.05
CA ASP A 41 -7.68 12.48 0.35
C ASP A 41 -6.38 11.67 0.53
N LEU A 42 -6.41 10.57 1.32
CA LEU A 42 -5.27 9.67 1.44
C LEU A 42 -4.77 9.13 0.08
N VAL A 43 -5.67 8.87 -0.87
CA VAL A 43 -5.30 8.37 -2.20
C VAL A 43 -4.71 9.51 -3.05
N GLU A 44 -5.25 10.71 -2.96
CA GLU A 44 -4.74 11.91 -3.64
C GLU A 44 -3.31 12.19 -3.20
N GLU A 45 -3.05 12.33 -1.91
CA GLU A 45 -1.70 12.59 -1.37
C GLU A 45 -0.68 11.50 -1.79
N VAL A 46 -1.12 10.24 -1.85
CA VAL A 46 -0.24 9.16 -2.36
C VAL A 46 0.11 9.37 -3.82
N PHE A 47 -0.80 9.83 -4.67
CA PHE A 47 -0.51 10.11 -6.08
C PHE A 47 0.37 11.34 -6.24
N GLU A 48 0.14 12.40 -5.47
CA GLU A 48 0.96 13.61 -5.46
C GLU A 48 2.39 13.31 -4.99
N ALA A 49 2.53 12.51 -3.93
CA ALA A 49 3.84 12.00 -3.51
C ALA A 49 4.55 11.19 -4.61
N VAL A 50 3.82 10.33 -5.33
CA VAL A 50 4.39 9.54 -6.45
C VAL A 50 4.82 10.43 -7.61
N GLU A 51 4.06 11.48 -7.93
CA GLU A 51 4.41 12.46 -8.96
C GLU A 51 5.66 13.23 -8.56
N ALA A 52 5.69 13.82 -7.36
CA ALA A 52 6.85 14.55 -6.85
C ALA A 52 8.14 13.70 -6.83
N ILE A 53 8.03 12.41 -6.43
CA ILE A 53 9.16 11.47 -6.48
C ILE A 53 9.60 11.22 -7.92
N SER A 54 8.68 11.07 -8.86
CA SER A 54 8.98 10.80 -10.27
C SER A 54 9.69 11.98 -10.94
N ASP A 55 9.33 13.20 -10.53
CA ASP A 55 9.92 14.45 -11.01
C ASP A 55 11.23 14.81 -10.30
N ASN A 56 11.64 14.02 -9.30
CA ASN A 56 12.77 14.31 -8.41
C ASN A 56 12.64 15.66 -7.67
N ASP A 57 11.41 16.11 -7.41
CA ASP A 57 11.15 17.30 -6.60
C ASP A 57 11.22 16.97 -5.11
N VAL A 58 12.37 17.26 -4.51
CA VAL A 58 12.64 16.95 -3.10
C VAL A 58 11.76 17.75 -2.14
N PHE A 59 11.39 18.99 -2.51
CA PHE A 59 10.56 19.84 -1.64
C PHE A 59 9.11 19.34 -1.62
N HIS A 60 8.52 19.11 -2.79
CA HIS A 60 7.20 18.51 -2.92
C HIS A 60 7.16 17.10 -2.31
N THR A 61 8.16 16.25 -2.61
CA THR A 61 8.23 14.91 -2.00
C THR A 61 8.15 14.95 -0.47
N LYS A 62 8.80 15.93 0.17
CA LYS A 62 8.75 16.09 1.63
C LYS A 62 7.36 16.55 2.11
N GLU A 63 6.73 17.44 1.38
CA GLU A 63 5.39 17.97 1.66
C GLU A 63 4.38 16.84 1.59
N GLU A 64 4.28 16.18 0.45
CA GLU A 64 3.30 15.12 0.18
C GLU A 64 3.47 13.89 1.09
N LEU A 65 4.71 13.51 1.43
CA LEU A 65 4.94 12.47 2.43
C LEU A 65 4.43 12.90 3.81
N GLY A 66 4.44 14.19 4.14
CA GLY A 66 3.84 14.73 5.34
C GLY A 66 2.32 14.56 5.33
N ASP A 67 1.66 14.84 4.21
CA ASP A 67 0.21 14.77 4.05
C ASP A 67 -0.30 13.32 3.99
N VAL A 68 0.46 12.40 3.37
CA VAL A 68 0.22 10.95 3.49
C VAL A 68 0.28 10.50 4.95
N MET A 69 1.30 10.96 5.71
CA MET A 69 1.41 10.62 7.13
C MET A 69 0.28 11.23 7.96
N LEU A 70 -0.15 12.45 7.63
CA LEU A 70 -1.27 13.13 8.29
C LEU A 70 -2.55 12.31 8.11
N ASN A 71 -2.94 12.01 6.88
CA ASN A 71 -4.16 11.26 6.58
C ASN A 71 -4.14 9.87 7.22
N ALA A 72 -3.03 9.13 7.10
CA ALA A 72 -2.89 7.81 7.68
C ALA A 72 -3.00 7.83 9.22
N THR A 73 -2.31 8.78 9.88
CA THR A 73 -2.30 8.91 11.33
C THR A 73 -3.65 9.40 11.85
N MET A 74 -4.28 10.33 11.16
CA MET A 74 -5.63 10.83 11.51
C MET A 74 -6.67 9.71 11.43
N ILE A 75 -6.64 8.89 10.40
CA ILE A 75 -7.51 7.71 10.27
C ILE A 75 -7.27 6.72 11.43
N ALA A 76 -6.01 6.45 11.75
CA ALA A 76 -5.67 5.58 12.88
C ALA A 76 -6.19 6.15 14.21
N TYR A 77 -6.01 7.45 14.44
CA TYR A 77 -6.51 8.11 15.65
C TYR A 77 -8.05 8.12 15.73
N MET A 78 -8.76 8.24 14.61
CA MET A 78 -10.23 8.09 14.59
C MET A 78 -10.69 6.71 15.05
N HIS A 79 -9.94 5.66 14.77
CA HIS A 79 -10.20 4.32 15.29
C HIS A 79 -9.86 4.22 16.78
N GLU A 80 -8.77 4.88 17.24
CA GLU A 80 -8.43 4.99 18.66
C GLU A 80 -9.53 5.69 19.45
N GLN A 81 -10.11 6.78 18.93
CA GLN A 81 -11.25 7.47 19.55
C GLN A 81 -12.49 6.59 19.71
N LYS A 82 -12.62 5.55 18.88
CA LYS A 82 -13.72 4.57 18.94
C LYS A 82 -13.36 3.32 19.76
N GLY A 83 -12.18 3.27 20.36
CA GLY A 83 -11.70 2.12 21.13
C GLY A 83 -11.48 0.85 20.30
N MET A 84 -11.22 0.97 18.99
CA MET A 84 -11.01 -0.18 18.10
C MET A 84 -9.56 -0.65 18.10
N PHE A 85 -8.63 0.24 17.93
CA PHE A 85 -7.17 0.05 18.02
C PHE A 85 -6.52 1.42 18.17
N THR A 86 -5.27 1.45 18.64
CA THR A 86 -4.49 2.68 18.88
C THR A 86 -3.51 2.97 17.76
N VAL A 87 -3.04 4.21 17.67
CA VAL A 87 -1.93 4.58 16.80
C VAL A 87 -0.67 3.80 17.14
N ALA A 88 -0.43 3.53 18.42
CA ALA A 88 0.71 2.72 18.87
C ALA A 88 0.63 1.29 18.33
N GLU A 89 -0.51 0.62 18.44
CA GLU A 89 -0.70 -0.74 17.91
C GLU A 89 -0.46 -0.81 16.39
N VAL A 90 -0.85 0.21 15.62
CA VAL A 90 -0.55 0.27 14.17
C VAL A 90 0.95 0.29 13.91
N LEU A 91 1.72 1.05 14.71
CA LEU A 91 3.17 1.16 14.57
C LEU A 91 3.89 -0.11 15.06
N ASP A 92 3.42 -0.68 16.16
CA ASP A 92 3.96 -1.92 16.71
C ASP A 92 3.73 -3.09 15.75
N ASP A 93 2.52 -3.26 15.24
CA ASP A 93 2.16 -4.30 14.27
C ASP A 93 3.02 -4.24 12.99
N VAL A 94 3.25 -3.04 12.46
CA VAL A 94 4.10 -2.90 11.27
C VAL A 94 5.56 -3.17 11.58
N SER A 95 6.04 -2.76 12.75
CA SER A 95 7.41 -2.98 13.21
C SER A 95 7.68 -4.47 13.43
N GLU A 96 6.82 -5.16 14.17
CA GLU A 96 6.90 -6.60 14.37
C GLU A 96 6.85 -7.38 13.05
N LYS A 97 5.96 -6.97 12.14
CA LYS A 97 5.88 -7.54 10.80
C LYS A 97 7.20 -7.38 10.03
N LEU A 98 7.83 -6.21 10.10
CA LEU A 98 9.11 -5.95 9.45
C LEU A 98 10.23 -6.80 10.05
N VAL A 99 10.33 -6.86 11.38
CA VAL A 99 11.29 -7.69 12.10
C VAL A 99 11.12 -9.17 11.70
N ARG A 100 9.91 -9.68 11.77
CA ARG A 100 9.60 -11.08 11.43
C ARG A 100 9.93 -11.43 9.98
N ARG A 101 9.74 -10.49 9.04
CA ARG A 101 10.00 -10.71 7.61
C ARG A 101 11.46 -10.53 7.20
N HIS A 102 12.30 -10.01 8.09
CA HIS A 102 13.73 -9.79 7.83
C HIS A 102 14.63 -10.55 8.82
N PRO A 103 14.47 -11.87 8.95
CA PRO A 103 15.28 -12.66 9.89
C PRO A 103 16.78 -12.66 9.55
N HIS A 104 17.15 -12.34 8.31
CA HIS A 104 18.52 -12.12 7.89
C HIS A 104 19.14 -10.84 8.48
N VAL A 105 18.33 -9.88 8.91
CA VAL A 105 18.74 -8.65 9.59
C VAL A 105 18.54 -8.80 11.10
N PHE A 106 17.39 -9.30 11.53
CA PHE A 106 17.00 -9.45 12.93
C PHE A 106 17.14 -10.92 13.36
N LYS A 107 18.37 -11.34 13.65
CA LYS A 107 18.73 -12.75 13.92
C LYS A 107 18.08 -13.34 15.18
N GLU A 108 17.61 -12.52 16.09
CA GLU A 108 16.98 -12.94 17.36
C GLU A 108 15.45 -13.06 17.24
N SER A 109 14.87 -12.77 16.06
CA SER A 109 13.42 -12.85 15.88
C SER A 109 12.92 -14.29 15.77
N GLU A 110 11.71 -14.53 16.29
CA GLU A 110 10.98 -15.79 16.09
C GLU A 110 10.81 -16.07 14.58
N GLY A 111 11.45 -17.08 14.07
CA GLY A 111 11.49 -17.40 12.65
C GLY A 111 12.88 -17.35 12.02
N ALA A 112 13.86 -16.69 12.66
CA ALA A 112 15.25 -16.71 12.21
C ALA A 112 15.83 -18.13 12.23
N SER A 113 15.41 -18.97 13.18
CA SER A 113 15.84 -20.35 13.34
C SER A 113 15.33 -21.30 12.26
N GLN A 114 14.30 -20.94 11.49
CA GLN A 114 13.74 -21.80 10.44
C GLN A 114 14.32 -21.54 9.04
N MET A 115 15.12 -20.50 8.88
CA MET A 115 15.70 -20.10 7.59
C MET A 115 17.22 -20.07 7.67
N ASN A 116 17.86 -21.24 7.60
CA ASN A 116 19.30 -21.42 7.51
C ASN A 116 19.78 -21.04 6.09
N GLY A 117 20.18 -19.80 5.89
CA GLY A 117 20.81 -19.36 4.65
C GLY A 117 21.16 -17.87 4.67
N GLU A 118 22.37 -17.56 4.28
CA GLU A 118 22.82 -16.18 4.05
C GLU A 118 22.08 -15.65 2.83
N VAL A 119 21.26 -14.60 3.02
CA VAL A 119 20.55 -13.93 1.92
C VAL A 119 21.51 -12.96 1.23
N LYS A 120 21.80 -13.19 -0.05
CA LYS A 120 22.83 -12.47 -0.82
C LYS A 120 22.27 -11.44 -1.80
N ASP A 121 20.99 -11.57 -2.16
CA ASP A 121 20.36 -10.71 -3.16
C ASP A 121 18.88 -10.45 -2.86
N SER A 122 18.31 -9.46 -3.56
CA SER A 122 16.92 -9.06 -3.40
C SER A 122 15.90 -10.13 -3.80
N VAL A 123 16.26 -11.03 -4.71
CA VAL A 123 15.38 -12.13 -5.15
C VAL A 123 15.21 -13.14 -4.02
N GLN A 124 16.29 -13.47 -3.33
CA GLN A 124 16.27 -14.35 -2.16
C GLN A 124 15.45 -13.73 -1.02
N VAL A 125 15.57 -12.41 -0.79
CA VAL A 125 14.71 -11.68 0.18
C VAL A 125 13.23 -11.82 -0.18
N LEU A 126 12.84 -11.60 -1.42
CA LEU A 126 11.45 -11.71 -1.87
C LEU A 126 10.90 -13.13 -1.71
N ASN A 127 11.71 -14.15 -2.02
CA ASN A 127 11.34 -15.55 -1.83
C ASN A 127 11.16 -15.90 -0.34
N GLN A 128 12.05 -15.37 0.52
CA GLN A 128 11.95 -15.50 1.97
C GLN A 128 10.66 -14.87 2.49
N TRP A 129 10.32 -13.66 2.07
CA TRP A 129 9.07 -13.01 2.46
C TRP A 129 7.83 -13.81 2.04
N ASP A 130 7.83 -14.36 0.82
CA ASP A 130 6.72 -15.17 0.34
C ASP A 130 6.59 -16.49 1.12
N ALA A 131 7.70 -17.07 1.57
CA ALA A 131 7.70 -18.25 2.45
C ALA A 131 7.16 -17.90 3.85
N ILE A 132 7.60 -16.81 4.46
CA ILE A 132 7.13 -16.35 5.78
C ILE A 132 5.64 -16.05 5.75
N LYS A 133 5.15 -15.34 4.74
CA LYS A 133 3.71 -15.05 4.58
C LYS A 133 2.86 -16.32 4.55
N ARG A 134 3.33 -17.36 3.88
CA ARG A 134 2.58 -18.63 3.77
C ARG A 134 2.68 -19.49 5.00
N ASN A 135 3.90 -19.67 5.52
CA ASN A 135 4.18 -20.70 6.52
C ASN A 135 4.02 -20.17 7.97
N VAL A 136 4.30 -18.88 8.20
CA VAL A 136 4.27 -18.28 9.53
C VAL A 136 3.01 -17.43 9.73
N GLU A 137 2.63 -16.62 8.72
CA GLU A 137 1.48 -15.72 8.85
C GLU A 137 0.16 -16.37 8.42
N GLY A 138 0.18 -17.63 7.95
CA GLY A 138 -1.03 -18.35 7.56
C GLY A 138 -1.80 -17.72 6.38
N ARG A 139 -1.16 -16.83 5.62
CA ARG A 139 -1.76 -16.13 4.47
C ARG A 139 -1.73 -16.99 3.21
N ALA A 140 -2.17 -18.23 3.32
CA ALA A 140 -2.35 -19.09 2.16
C ALA A 140 -3.75 -18.82 1.59
N SER A 141 -3.82 -18.13 0.45
CA SER A 141 -5.05 -18.02 -0.33
C SER A 141 -5.22 -19.24 -1.24
N SER A 142 -6.47 -19.58 -1.56
CA SER A 142 -6.81 -20.67 -2.50
C SER A 142 -6.24 -20.39 -3.90
N SER A 143 -6.10 -19.14 -4.26
CA SER A 143 -5.46 -18.67 -5.49
C SER A 143 -4.48 -17.54 -5.20
N VAL A 144 -3.32 -17.56 -5.85
CA VAL A 144 -2.33 -16.48 -5.79
C VAL A 144 -2.91 -15.13 -6.28
N LEU A 145 -3.92 -15.18 -7.13
CA LEU A 145 -4.59 -14.00 -7.67
C LEU A 145 -5.56 -13.37 -6.66
N ASP A 146 -6.12 -14.16 -5.74
CA ASP A 146 -7.04 -13.66 -4.69
C ASP A 146 -6.34 -12.77 -3.66
N GLU A 147 -5.01 -12.80 -3.62
CA GLU A 147 -4.22 -11.91 -2.77
C GLU A 147 -4.18 -10.45 -3.27
N VAL A 148 -4.71 -10.18 -4.48
CA VAL A 148 -4.76 -8.82 -5.02
C VAL A 148 -6.01 -8.11 -4.51
N PRO A 149 -5.87 -6.98 -3.79
CA PRO A 149 -7.02 -6.26 -3.23
C PRO A 149 -8.04 -5.89 -4.30
N LYS A 150 -9.32 -6.11 -3.99
CA LYS A 150 -10.42 -5.80 -4.92
C LYS A 150 -10.54 -4.30 -5.21
N GLY A 151 -10.18 -3.47 -4.23
CA GLY A 151 -10.29 -2.00 -4.29
C GLY A 151 -9.13 -1.31 -5.00
N PHE A 152 -8.17 -2.03 -5.56
CA PHE A 152 -7.09 -1.39 -6.31
C PHE A 152 -7.63 -0.69 -7.58
N PRO A 153 -7.06 0.48 -7.96
CA PRO A 153 -7.29 1.07 -9.25
C PRO A 153 -7.04 0.06 -10.38
N PRO A 154 -7.84 0.05 -11.46
CA PRO A 154 -7.82 -1.02 -12.47
C PRO A 154 -6.44 -1.31 -13.05
N LEU A 155 -5.66 -0.28 -13.40
CA LEU A 155 -4.31 -0.44 -13.96
C LEU A 155 -3.35 -1.04 -12.94
N LEU A 156 -3.38 -0.56 -11.69
CA LEU A 156 -2.54 -1.11 -10.62
C LEU A 156 -2.90 -2.57 -10.32
N LYS A 157 -4.19 -2.89 -10.35
CA LYS A 157 -4.69 -4.25 -10.19
C LYS A 157 -4.18 -5.16 -11.31
N ALA A 158 -4.27 -4.71 -12.57
CA ALA A 158 -3.76 -5.44 -13.73
C ALA A 158 -2.26 -5.72 -13.60
N CYS A 159 -1.45 -4.71 -13.29
CA CYS A 159 -0.01 -4.87 -13.06
C CYS A 159 0.30 -5.89 -11.94
N LYS A 160 -0.45 -5.85 -10.84
CA LYS A 160 -0.26 -6.80 -9.72
C LYS A 160 -0.64 -8.22 -10.12
N LEU A 161 -1.74 -8.40 -10.84
CA LEU A 161 -2.17 -9.71 -11.35
C LEU A 161 -1.13 -10.30 -12.30
N GLN A 162 -0.66 -9.51 -13.27
CA GLN A 162 0.40 -9.94 -14.20
C GLN A 162 1.68 -10.34 -13.47
N LYS A 163 2.17 -9.52 -12.53
CA LYS A 163 3.37 -9.85 -11.74
C LYS A 163 3.20 -11.15 -10.94
N LYS A 164 2.00 -11.44 -10.43
CA LYS A 164 1.73 -12.69 -9.72
C LYS A 164 1.63 -13.88 -10.66
N ALA A 165 1.02 -13.72 -11.82
CA ALA A 165 0.94 -14.74 -12.88
C ALA A 165 2.34 -15.10 -13.39
N ALA A 166 3.16 -14.09 -13.71
CA ALA A 166 4.54 -14.25 -14.16
C ALA A 166 5.38 -15.08 -13.17
N LYS A 167 5.28 -14.81 -11.86
CA LYS A 167 5.93 -15.62 -10.81
C LYS A 167 5.52 -17.09 -10.80
N LYS A 168 4.41 -17.44 -11.45
CA LYS A 168 3.90 -18.83 -11.60
C LYS A 168 4.16 -19.42 -12.97
N GLY A 169 4.96 -18.74 -13.79
CA GLY A 169 5.29 -19.19 -15.14
C GLY A 169 4.24 -18.80 -16.20
N PHE A 170 3.22 -18.02 -15.84
CA PHE A 170 2.25 -17.46 -16.78
C PHE A 170 2.73 -16.08 -17.22
N ASP A 171 3.75 -16.06 -18.07
CA ASP A 171 4.27 -14.84 -18.65
C ASP A 171 4.43 -14.98 -20.17
N TRP A 172 4.50 -13.84 -20.85
CA TRP A 172 4.72 -13.80 -22.28
C TRP A 172 6.21 -14.04 -22.56
N THR A 173 6.51 -14.88 -23.53
CA THR A 173 7.90 -15.23 -23.86
C THR A 173 8.60 -14.19 -24.74
N ASP A 174 7.82 -13.37 -25.45
CA ASP A 174 8.34 -12.34 -26.32
C ASP A 174 7.34 -11.19 -26.54
N TYR A 175 7.84 -10.07 -27.09
CA TYR A 175 7.06 -8.87 -27.38
C TYR A 175 5.93 -9.12 -28.41
N PHE A 176 6.15 -9.99 -29.39
CA PHE A 176 5.17 -10.24 -30.46
C PHE A 176 3.90 -10.90 -29.92
N GLN A 177 4.03 -11.76 -28.92
CA GLN A 177 2.87 -12.38 -28.25
C GLN A 177 2.03 -11.31 -27.52
N VAL A 178 2.70 -10.37 -26.83
CA VAL A 178 2.02 -9.25 -26.16
C VAL A 178 1.30 -8.38 -27.18
N GLU A 179 1.98 -7.98 -28.27
CA GLU A 179 1.41 -7.15 -29.32
C GLU A 179 0.20 -7.82 -29.98
N SER A 180 0.31 -9.11 -30.27
CA SER A 180 -0.79 -9.90 -30.84
C SER A 180 -2.01 -9.89 -29.93
N LYS A 181 -1.80 -10.06 -28.61
CA LYS A 181 -2.90 -10.06 -27.63
C LYS A 181 -3.54 -8.68 -27.47
N VAL A 182 -2.75 -7.63 -27.48
CA VAL A 182 -3.27 -6.25 -27.47
C VAL A 182 -4.14 -5.97 -28.70
N LYS A 183 -3.70 -6.43 -29.89
CA LYS A 183 -4.49 -6.30 -31.14
C LYS A 183 -5.83 -7.06 -31.04
N GLU A 184 -5.80 -8.28 -30.48
CA GLU A 184 -7.02 -9.09 -30.26
C GLU A 184 -7.99 -8.38 -29.32
N ILE A 185 -7.53 -7.87 -28.19
CA ILE A 185 -8.34 -7.14 -27.21
C ILE A 185 -8.96 -5.89 -27.85
N ASN A 186 -8.17 -5.11 -28.58
CA ASN A 186 -8.68 -3.93 -29.29
C ASN A 186 -9.75 -4.25 -30.33
N GLN A 187 -9.66 -5.42 -30.98
CA GLN A 187 -10.71 -5.87 -31.91
C GLN A 187 -12.01 -6.24 -31.17
N ILE A 188 -11.90 -6.85 -29.99
CA ILE A 188 -13.05 -7.19 -29.16
C ILE A 188 -13.76 -5.91 -28.69
N ILE A 189 -12.99 -4.95 -28.13
CA ILE A 189 -13.53 -3.67 -27.67
C ILE A 189 -14.28 -2.95 -28.79
N LYS A 190 -13.67 -2.81 -29.97
CA LYS A 190 -14.33 -2.20 -31.14
C LYS A 190 -15.58 -2.92 -31.55
N LYS A 191 -15.65 -4.23 -31.39
CA LYS A 191 -16.81 -5.04 -31.72
C LYS A 191 -17.95 -4.81 -30.72
N GLU A 192 -17.63 -4.71 -29.44
CA GLU A 192 -18.60 -4.41 -28.38
C GLU A 192 -19.11 -2.98 -28.46
N GLU A 193 -18.27 -1.99 -28.77
CA GLU A 193 -18.69 -0.61 -29.03
C GLU A 193 -19.68 -0.54 -30.23
N LEU A 194 -19.42 -1.30 -31.29
CA LEU A 194 -20.29 -1.36 -32.45
C LEU A 194 -21.64 -2.06 -32.13
N ILE A 195 -21.66 -3.02 -31.22
CA ILE A 195 -22.89 -3.66 -30.75
C ILE A 195 -23.69 -2.67 -29.90
N THR A 196 -23.06 -2.01 -28.97
CA THR A 196 -23.71 -1.01 -28.08
C THR A 196 -24.33 0.15 -28.88
N ILE A 197 -23.70 0.60 -29.97
CA ILE A 197 -24.24 1.65 -30.86
C ILE A 197 -25.41 1.12 -31.67
N LYS A 198 -25.44 -0.17 -32.02
CA LYS A 198 -26.56 -0.75 -32.80
C LYS A 198 -27.78 -1.04 -31.93
N ASP A 199 -27.60 -1.40 -30.67
CA ASP A 199 -28.68 -1.70 -29.72
C ASP A 199 -29.22 -0.45 -29.02
N GLY A 200 -28.44 0.64 -29.04
CA GLY A 200 -28.85 1.96 -28.59
C GLY A 200 -29.70 2.68 -29.63
N GLN A 201 -30.92 2.24 -29.84
CA GLN A 201 -31.92 3.09 -30.45
C GLN A 201 -32.24 4.24 -29.52
N ILE A 202 -31.89 5.46 -29.96
CA ILE A 202 -32.37 6.71 -29.40
C ILE A 202 -33.87 6.83 -29.64
#